data_3f28179256ac00c55c66c99a896f8661
#
_entry.id   3f28179256ac00c55c66c99a896f8661
#
_cell.length_a   1.000
_cell.length_b   1.000
_cell.length_c   1.000
_cell.angle_alpha   90.00
_cell.angle_beta   90.00
_cell.angle_gamma   90.00
#
_symmetry.space_group_name_H-M   'P 1'
#
loop_
_entity.id
_entity.type
_entity.pdbx_description
1 polymer ?
#
loop_
_entity_poly.entity_id
_entity_poly.type
_entity_poly.pdbx_seq_one_letter_code
_entity_poly.pdbx_strand_id
1 'polypeptide(L)'
;MLTPFTEENQVDYPALKELVEWYIENGVDGLFAVCQSSEMFKLTLEERVGIAAKVKEFAADRVPVIASGHISDSLEEQIHELKLIAETGVDAVIMLTNRMAAEDESDEVWISNTEKILEALPSDIRFGLYECPYPYKRVMSPNVTEWCASTGRFYFLKDTCCDADQIREKLAICKDTHLKLYNANTATLLESLKDGAYGYCGVMANMHPRLYR
;
A
#
# COMPACT_ATOMS: atom_id res chain seq x y z
N MET A 1 -4.62 1.45 7.86
CA MET A 1 -5.59 1.48 8.98
C MET A 1 -5.28 0.37 9.98
N LEU A 2 -5.89 0.38 11.17
CA LEU A 2 -5.75 -0.65 12.19
C LEU A 2 -6.73 -1.80 11.95
N THR A 3 -6.47 -2.97 12.54
CA THR A 3 -7.43 -4.09 12.63
C THR A 3 -7.85 -4.24 14.09
N PRO A 4 -9.12 -4.04 14.45
CA PRO A 4 -9.62 -4.37 15.78
C PRO A 4 -9.79 -5.88 15.94
N PHE A 5 -9.56 -6.36 17.17
CA PHE A 5 -9.72 -7.77 17.56
C PHE A 5 -10.64 -7.91 18.76
N THR A 6 -11.38 -9.03 18.84
CA THR A 6 -12.14 -9.43 20.00
C THR A 6 -11.21 -9.91 21.14
N GLU A 7 -11.76 -10.17 22.33
CA GLU A 7 -11.02 -10.75 23.45
C GLU A 7 -10.50 -12.16 23.14
N GLU A 8 -11.16 -12.88 22.21
CA GLU A 8 -10.75 -14.19 21.72
C GLU A 8 -9.72 -14.11 20.56
N ASN A 9 -9.18 -12.91 20.30
CA ASN A 9 -8.20 -12.67 19.24
C ASN A 9 -8.71 -12.99 17.82
N GLN A 10 -10.00 -12.77 17.58
CA GLN A 10 -10.61 -12.84 16.26
C GLN A 10 -10.79 -11.42 15.68
N VAL A 11 -10.82 -11.28 14.36
CA VAL A 11 -11.09 -9.98 13.72
C VAL A 11 -12.49 -9.50 14.14
N ASP A 12 -12.57 -8.33 14.77
CA ASP A 12 -13.83 -7.71 15.17
C ASP A 12 -14.39 -6.86 14.01
N TYR A 13 -15.20 -7.48 13.17
CA TYR A 13 -15.82 -6.80 12.02
C TYR A 13 -16.81 -5.70 12.41
N PRO A 14 -17.62 -5.82 13.46
CA PRO A 14 -18.41 -4.68 14.00
C PRO A 14 -17.54 -3.46 14.33
N ALA A 15 -16.50 -3.64 15.13
CA ALA A 15 -15.58 -2.56 15.47
C ALA A 15 -14.80 -2.04 14.25
N LEU A 16 -14.46 -2.92 13.29
CA LEU A 16 -13.83 -2.53 12.02
C LEU A 16 -14.75 -1.59 11.23
N LYS A 17 -16.06 -1.85 11.19
CA LYS A 17 -17.04 -0.96 10.56
C LYS A 17 -17.09 0.42 11.22
N GLU A 18 -17.16 0.46 12.55
CA GLU A 18 -17.13 1.72 13.30
C GLU A 18 -15.84 2.50 13.04
N LEU A 19 -14.71 1.81 12.94
CA LEU A 19 -13.42 2.41 12.64
C LEU A 19 -13.38 3.00 11.22
N VAL A 20 -13.95 2.33 10.22
CA VAL A 20 -14.07 2.84 8.84
C VAL A 20 -14.93 4.10 8.82
N GLU A 21 -16.08 4.08 9.48
CA GLU A 21 -16.95 5.26 9.59
C GLU A 21 -16.21 6.43 10.25
N TRP A 22 -15.52 6.16 11.35
CA TRP A 22 -14.77 7.18 12.07
C TRP A 22 -13.68 7.82 11.19
N TYR A 23 -12.93 7.04 10.40
CA TYR A 23 -11.95 7.61 9.47
C TYR A 23 -12.61 8.53 8.45
N ILE A 24 -13.70 8.07 7.81
CA ILE A 24 -14.41 8.84 6.77
C ILE A 24 -15.00 10.13 7.36
N GLU A 25 -15.65 10.08 8.52
CA GLU A 25 -16.18 11.24 9.24
C GLU A 25 -15.09 12.24 9.66
N ASN A 26 -13.85 11.76 9.87
CA ASN A 26 -12.70 12.59 10.18
C ASN A 26 -11.95 13.08 8.92
N GLY A 27 -12.50 12.81 7.73
CA GLY A 27 -12.10 13.43 6.47
C GLY A 27 -10.87 12.83 5.83
N VAL A 28 -10.65 11.51 5.97
CA VAL A 28 -9.61 10.83 5.16
C VAL A 28 -10.03 10.80 3.69
N ASP A 29 -9.06 10.92 2.79
CA ASP A 29 -9.27 10.88 1.34
C ASP A 29 -9.18 9.45 0.78
N GLY A 30 -8.80 8.46 1.60
CA GLY A 30 -8.72 7.05 1.23
C GLY A 30 -8.33 6.17 2.41
N LEU A 31 -8.54 4.85 2.24
CA LEU A 31 -8.23 3.84 3.25
C LEU A 31 -7.21 2.85 2.72
N PHE A 32 -6.18 2.56 3.50
CA PHE A 32 -5.23 1.50 3.21
C PHE A 32 -5.48 0.34 4.19
N ALA A 33 -6.23 -0.65 3.74
CA ALA A 33 -6.50 -1.88 4.47
C ALA A 33 -5.33 -2.87 4.34
N VAL A 34 -5.22 -3.79 5.29
CA VAL A 34 -4.23 -4.90 5.27
C VAL A 34 -2.82 -4.40 4.98
N CYS A 35 -2.36 -3.46 5.80
CA CYS A 35 -0.99 -2.95 5.80
C CYS A 35 -0.25 -3.38 7.07
N GLN A 36 0.97 -2.93 7.29
CA GLN A 36 1.71 -3.26 8.51
C GLN A 36 0.98 -2.80 9.78
N SER A 37 0.34 -1.63 9.77
CA SER A 37 -0.48 -1.16 10.89
C SER A 37 -1.73 -2.01 11.13
N SER A 38 -2.14 -2.82 10.17
CA SER A 38 -3.23 -3.79 10.29
C SER A 38 -2.77 -5.14 10.82
N GLU A 39 -1.50 -5.26 11.21
CA GLU A 39 -0.86 -6.50 11.66
C GLU A 39 -0.85 -7.63 10.60
N MET A 40 -0.78 -7.28 9.30
CA MET A 40 -0.96 -8.21 8.18
C MET A 40 -0.07 -9.46 8.23
N PHE A 41 1.10 -9.39 8.86
CA PHE A 41 2.01 -10.54 9.03
C PHE A 41 1.55 -11.55 10.09
N LYS A 42 0.56 -11.20 10.90
CA LYS A 42 -0.04 -12.07 11.92
C LYS A 42 -1.41 -12.60 11.52
N LEU A 43 -1.98 -12.08 10.43
CA LEU A 43 -3.27 -12.48 9.90
C LEU A 43 -3.11 -13.65 8.93
N THR A 44 -4.05 -14.59 8.97
CA THR A 44 -4.19 -15.61 7.93
C THR A 44 -4.55 -14.99 6.59
N LEU A 45 -4.39 -15.72 5.48
CA LEU A 45 -4.80 -15.23 4.17
C LEU A 45 -6.31 -14.95 4.12
N GLU A 46 -7.12 -15.81 4.71
CA GLU A 46 -8.57 -15.63 4.79
C GLU A 46 -8.95 -14.33 5.54
N GLU A 47 -8.29 -14.04 6.67
CA GLU A 47 -8.50 -12.80 7.42
C GLU A 47 -8.07 -11.57 6.60
N ARG A 48 -6.91 -11.62 5.90
CA ARG A 48 -6.46 -10.52 5.04
C ARG A 48 -7.46 -10.21 3.93
N VAL A 49 -7.94 -11.24 3.24
CA VAL A 49 -8.97 -11.10 2.19
C VAL A 49 -10.29 -10.63 2.78
N GLY A 50 -10.72 -11.21 3.90
CA GLY A 50 -11.94 -10.80 4.59
C GLY A 50 -11.93 -9.34 5.03
N ILE A 51 -10.81 -8.86 5.62
CA ILE A 51 -10.64 -7.46 6.01
C ILE A 51 -10.70 -6.54 4.78
N ALA A 52 -9.98 -6.86 3.70
CA ALA A 52 -9.99 -6.05 2.49
C ALA A 52 -11.40 -5.93 1.90
N ALA A 53 -12.13 -7.04 1.79
CA ALA A 53 -13.51 -7.07 1.30
C ALA A 53 -14.46 -6.25 2.20
N LYS A 54 -14.37 -6.42 3.52
CA LYS A 54 -15.23 -5.70 4.46
C LYS A 54 -14.94 -4.22 4.54
N VAL A 55 -13.69 -3.80 4.47
CA VAL A 55 -13.34 -2.37 4.40
C VAL A 55 -13.90 -1.75 3.12
N LYS A 56 -13.78 -2.44 1.97
CA LYS A 56 -14.37 -1.96 0.71
C LYS A 56 -15.91 -1.86 0.80
N GLU A 57 -16.57 -2.88 1.36
CA GLU A 57 -18.02 -2.86 1.62
C GLU A 57 -18.44 -1.69 2.52
N PHE A 58 -17.74 -1.49 3.65
CA PHE A 58 -18.08 -0.46 4.63
C PHE A 58 -17.77 0.96 4.12
N ALA A 59 -16.73 1.12 3.32
CA ALA A 59 -16.44 2.41 2.67
C ALA A 59 -17.55 2.83 1.69
N ALA A 60 -18.26 1.86 1.07
CA ALA A 60 -19.39 2.09 0.19
C ALA A 60 -19.10 3.16 -0.89
N ASP A 61 -17.93 3.08 -1.51
CA ASP A 61 -17.41 4.00 -2.54
C ASP A 61 -17.32 5.49 -2.13
N ARG A 62 -17.46 5.80 -0.84
CA ARG A 62 -17.30 7.18 -0.34
C ARG A 62 -15.86 7.68 -0.41
N VAL A 63 -14.91 6.75 -0.27
CA VAL A 63 -13.48 6.98 -0.44
C VAL A 63 -12.85 5.76 -1.10
N PRO A 64 -11.75 5.89 -1.87
CA PRO A 64 -11.04 4.75 -2.41
C PRO A 64 -10.46 3.88 -1.30
N VAL A 65 -10.46 2.57 -1.54
CA VAL A 65 -9.87 1.57 -0.65
C VAL A 65 -8.76 0.83 -1.40
N ILE A 66 -7.56 0.88 -0.86
CA ILE A 66 -6.43 0.10 -1.35
C ILE A 66 -6.05 -0.95 -0.30
N ALA A 67 -5.54 -2.10 -0.72
CA ALA A 67 -5.10 -3.15 0.19
C ALA A 67 -3.83 -3.84 -0.29
N SER A 68 -2.96 -4.21 0.65
CA SER A 68 -1.93 -5.23 0.42
C SER A 68 -2.41 -6.59 0.94
N GLY A 69 -1.52 -7.53 1.11
CA GLY A 69 -1.90 -8.81 1.68
C GLY A 69 -1.08 -9.97 1.13
N HIS A 70 -0.12 -9.70 0.24
CA HIS A 70 0.87 -10.69 -0.17
C HIS A 70 2.08 -10.61 0.77
N ILE A 71 2.32 -11.70 1.49
CA ILE A 71 3.40 -11.79 2.48
C ILE A 71 4.26 -13.03 2.29
N SER A 72 3.88 -13.92 1.37
CA SER A 72 4.60 -15.17 1.08
C SER A 72 5.91 -14.92 0.37
N ASP A 73 6.84 -15.86 0.45
CA ASP A 73 8.16 -15.75 -0.17
C ASP A 73 8.16 -16.23 -1.62
N SER A 74 7.36 -17.26 -1.96
CA SER A 74 7.29 -17.78 -3.31
C SER A 74 6.47 -16.87 -4.23
N LEU A 75 6.93 -16.70 -5.46
CA LEU A 75 6.25 -15.87 -6.46
C LEU A 75 4.84 -16.40 -6.79
N GLU A 76 4.68 -17.71 -6.83
CA GLU A 76 3.40 -18.38 -7.10
C GLU A 76 2.38 -18.07 -6.01
N GLU A 77 2.77 -18.18 -4.74
CA GLU A 77 1.90 -17.84 -3.61
C GLU A 77 1.58 -16.33 -3.60
N GLN A 78 2.55 -15.47 -3.88
CA GLN A 78 2.31 -14.02 -3.98
C GLN A 78 1.29 -13.68 -5.08
N ILE A 79 1.39 -14.29 -6.26
CA ILE A 79 0.40 -14.12 -7.34
C ILE A 79 -0.99 -14.57 -6.88
N HIS A 80 -1.08 -15.70 -6.19
CA HIS A 80 -2.34 -16.19 -5.64
C HIS A 80 -2.94 -15.22 -4.61
N GLU A 81 -2.14 -14.76 -3.66
CA GLU A 81 -2.56 -13.78 -2.64
C GLU A 81 -3.02 -12.46 -3.27
N LEU A 82 -2.25 -11.90 -4.23
CA LEU A 82 -2.60 -10.67 -4.94
C LEU A 82 -3.90 -10.80 -5.74
N LYS A 83 -4.12 -11.97 -6.36
CA LYS A 83 -5.36 -12.25 -7.07
C LYS A 83 -6.57 -12.23 -6.13
N LEU A 84 -6.49 -12.90 -4.98
CA LEU A 84 -7.57 -12.91 -4.01
C LEU A 84 -7.87 -11.51 -3.46
N ILE A 85 -6.85 -10.68 -3.22
CA ILE A 85 -7.06 -9.28 -2.82
C ILE A 85 -7.73 -8.48 -3.95
N ALA A 86 -7.33 -8.67 -5.21
CA ALA A 86 -7.97 -8.00 -6.34
C ALA A 86 -9.45 -8.36 -6.46
N GLU A 87 -9.81 -9.63 -6.25
CA GLU A 87 -11.18 -10.13 -6.28
C GLU A 87 -12.09 -9.53 -5.20
N THR A 88 -11.54 -8.88 -4.16
CA THR A 88 -12.33 -8.14 -3.16
C THR A 88 -12.91 -6.82 -3.69
N GLY A 89 -12.50 -6.38 -4.87
CA GLY A 89 -12.97 -5.15 -5.49
C GLY A 89 -12.32 -3.86 -4.96
N VAL A 90 -11.17 -3.96 -4.27
CA VAL A 90 -10.39 -2.78 -3.87
C VAL A 90 -9.93 -1.96 -5.08
N ASP A 91 -9.78 -0.65 -4.91
CA ASP A 91 -9.48 0.28 -6.01
C ASP A 91 -8.04 0.15 -6.53
N ALA A 92 -7.13 -0.38 -5.70
CA ALA A 92 -5.81 -0.83 -6.12
C ALA A 92 -5.25 -1.90 -5.16
N VAL A 93 -4.46 -2.82 -5.72
CA VAL A 93 -3.74 -3.86 -4.97
C VAL A 93 -2.31 -3.37 -4.71
N ILE A 94 -1.89 -3.40 -3.45
CA ILE A 94 -0.60 -2.84 -3.03
C ILE A 94 0.43 -3.95 -2.89
N MET A 95 1.50 -3.86 -3.68
CA MET A 95 2.65 -4.75 -3.64
C MET A 95 3.71 -4.24 -2.65
N LEU A 96 4.25 -5.14 -1.82
CA LEU A 96 5.33 -4.82 -0.89
C LEU A 96 6.68 -4.89 -1.62
N THR A 97 7.42 -3.79 -1.63
CA THR A 97 8.67 -3.70 -2.41
C THR A 97 9.74 -4.73 -1.99
N ASN A 98 9.66 -5.22 -0.77
CA ASN A 98 10.58 -6.22 -0.22
C ASN A 98 10.13 -7.68 -0.45
N ARG A 99 9.15 -7.93 -1.33
CA ARG A 99 8.70 -9.30 -1.66
C ARG A 99 9.06 -9.75 -3.07
N MET A 100 9.40 -8.83 -3.97
CA MET A 100 9.75 -9.16 -5.35
C MET A 100 11.22 -9.55 -5.54
N ALA A 101 12.08 -9.26 -4.56
CA ALA A 101 13.49 -9.65 -4.57
C ALA A 101 14.00 -9.73 -3.13
N ALA A 102 15.01 -10.54 -2.86
CA ALA A 102 15.70 -10.58 -1.57
C ALA A 102 16.47 -9.26 -1.31
N GLU A 103 16.91 -9.05 -0.07
CA GLU A 103 17.55 -7.80 0.35
C GLU A 103 18.81 -7.46 -0.45
N ASP A 104 19.58 -8.48 -0.83
CA ASP A 104 20.85 -8.41 -1.57
C ASP A 104 20.71 -8.61 -3.08
N GLU A 105 19.51 -8.87 -3.58
CA GLU A 105 19.26 -9.01 -5.01
C GLU A 105 19.11 -7.65 -5.71
N SER A 106 19.47 -7.64 -7.00
CA SER A 106 19.48 -6.42 -7.81
C SER A 106 18.08 -5.92 -8.19
N ASP A 107 18.04 -4.70 -8.73
CA ASP A 107 16.82 -4.11 -9.27
C ASP A 107 16.27 -4.86 -10.51
N GLU A 108 17.17 -5.45 -11.32
CA GLU A 108 16.78 -6.26 -12.48
C GLU A 108 16.02 -7.52 -12.05
N VAL A 109 16.43 -8.17 -10.95
CA VAL A 109 15.69 -9.31 -10.38
C VAL A 109 14.33 -8.86 -9.90
N TRP A 110 14.26 -7.73 -9.18
CA TRP A 110 13.02 -7.14 -8.72
C TRP A 110 12.05 -6.85 -9.88
N ILE A 111 12.54 -6.20 -10.94
CA ILE A 111 11.77 -5.88 -12.14
C ILE A 111 11.27 -7.17 -12.81
N SER A 112 12.17 -8.13 -13.04
CA SER A 112 11.82 -9.39 -13.70
C SER A 112 10.74 -10.18 -12.94
N ASN A 113 10.81 -10.23 -11.61
CA ASN A 113 9.80 -10.89 -10.80
C ASN A 113 8.46 -10.11 -10.81
N THR A 114 8.53 -8.77 -10.80
CA THR A 114 7.34 -7.94 -10.91
C THR A 114 6.66 -8.09 -12.26
N GLU A 115 7.41 -8.19 -13.36
CA GLU A 115 6.87 -8.49 -14.70
C GLU A 115 6.06 -9.78 -14.71
N LYS A 116 6.59 -10.85 -14.13
CA LYS A 116 5.88 -12.14 -14.02
C LYS A 116 4.55 -12.02 -13.25
N ILE A 117 4.53 -11.21 -12.18
CA ILE A 117 3.30 -10.92 -11.43
C ILE A 117 2.30 -10.18 -12.32
N LEU A 118 2.76 -9.13 -13.03
CA LEU A 118 1.89 -8.32 -13.90
C LEU A 118 1.33 -9.13 -15.08
N GLU A 119 2.11 -10.06 -15.63
CA GLU A 119 1.68 -10.98 -16.70
C GLU A 119 0.66 -12.02 -16.22
N ALA A 120 0.81 -12.49 -14.97
CA ALA A 120 -0.08 -13.50 -14.39
C ALA A 120 -1.44 -12.95 -13.94
N LEU A 121 -1.56 -11.63 -13.79
CA LEU A 121 -2.75 -10.97 -13.27
C LEU A 121 -3.46 -10.13 -14.35
N PRO A 122 -4.81 -10.02 -14.30
CA PRO A 122 -5.59 -9.23 -15.26
C PRO A 122 -5.04 -7.81 -15.48
N SER A 123 -5.10 -7.35 -16.74
CA SER A 123 -4.51 -6.07 -17.14
C SER A 123 -5.25 -4.84 -16.61
N ASP A 124 -6.47 -4.98 -16.15
CA ASP A 124 -7.31 -3.94 -15.57
C ASP A 124 -7.07 -3.73 -14.06
N ILE A 125 -6.35 -4.64 -13.39
CA ILE A 125 -5.95 -4.45 -12.00
C ILE A 125 -4.99 -3.26 -11.90
N ARG A 126 -5.34 -2.30 -11.06
CA ARG A 126 -4.47 -1.19 -10.67
C ARG A 126 -3.58 -1.62 -9.51
N PHE A 127 -2.30 -1.31 -9.61
CA PHE A 127 -1.35 -1.62 -8.56
C PHE A 127 -0.85 -0.37 -7.85
N GLY A 128 -0.38 -0.57 -6.65
CA GLY A 128 0.44 0.38 -5.92
C GLY A 128 1.63 -0.33 -5.27
N LEU A 129 2.50 0.45 -4.67
CA LEU A 129 3.73 0.00 -4.05
C LEU A 129 3.82 0.48 -2.61
N TYR A 130 4.36 -0.35 -1.75
CA TYR A 130 4.62 0.01 -0.36
C TYR A 130 6.05 -0.40 0.04
N GLU A 131 6.88 0.59 0.34
CA GLU A 131 8.20 0.38 0.95
C GLU A 131 8.02 -0.10 2.40
N CYS A 132 7.51 -1.35 2.55
CA CYS A 132 7.24 -1.94 3.86
C CYS A 132 8.57 -2.17 4.60
N PRO A 133 8.72 -1.69 5.85
CA PRO A 133 9.98 -1.83 6.56
C PRO A 133 10.24 -3.22 7.16
N TYR A 134 9.28 -4.12 7.14
CA TYR A 134 9.40 -5.48 7.69
C TYR A 134 9.23 -6.53 6.57
N PRO A 135 10.02 -7.60 6.53
CA PRO A 135 11.13 -7.98 7.41
C PRO A 135 12.41 -7.14 7.20
N TYR A 136 12.56 -6.49 6.07
CA TYR A 136 13.61 -5.53 5.73
C TYR A 136 13.01 -4.42 4.88
N LYS A 137 13.66 -3.26 4.86
CA LYS A 137 13.20 -2.13 4.04
C LYS A 137 13.89 -2.14 2.68
N ARG A 138 13.11 -2.28 1.61
CA ARG A 138 13.59 -2.05 0.25
C ARG A 138 12.99 -0.74 -0.26
N VAL A 139 13.79 0.31 -0.22
CA VAL A 139 13.45 1.62 -0.79
C VAL A 139 13.51 1.53 -2.30
N MET A 140 12.55 2.14 -2.98
CA MET A 140 12.51 2.22 -4.44
C MET A 140 13.69 3.04 -4.96
N SER A 141 14.53 2.44 -5.79
CA SER A 141 15.57 3.15 -6.51
C SER A 141 14.97 4.02 -7.63
N PRO A 142 15.69 5.02 -8.15
CA PRO A 142 15.27 5.77 -9.33
C PRO A 142 14.92 4.86 -10.51
N ASN A 143 15.78 3.89 -10.83
CA ASN A 143 15.60 2.94 -11.93
C ASN A 143 14.28 2.14 -11.80
N VAL A 144 14.02 1.56 -10.63
CA VAL A 144 12.77 0.81 -10.36
C VAL A 144 11.57 1.76 -10.39
N THR A 145 11.71 2.97 -9.89
CA THR A 145 10.62 3.98 -9.91
C THR A 145 10.27 4.39 -11.34
N GLU A 146 11.27 4.64 -12.19
CA GLU A 146 11.08 4.95 -13.63
C GLU A 146 10.39 3.80 -14.36
N TRP A 147 10.86 2.58 -14.12
CA TRP A 147 10.25 1.41 -14.73
C TRP A 147 8.79 1.27 -14.32
N CYS A 148 8.46 1.35 -13.03
CA CYS A 148 7.08 1.29 -12.54
C CYS A 148 6.21 2.38 -13.16
N ALA A 149 6.69 3.62 -13.22
CA ALA A 149 5.99 4.75 -13.81
C ALA A 149 5.69 4.54 -15.30
N SER A 150 6.64 3.91 -16.03
CA SER A 150 6.51 3.65 -17.48
C SER A 150 5.49 2.58 -17.83
N THR A 151 5.21 1.63 -16.94
CA THR A 151 4.26 0.53 -17.19
C THR A 151 2.81 0.98 -17.30
N GLY A 152 2.46 2.14 -16.72
CA GLY A 152 1.09 2.61 -16.61
C GLY A 152 0.18 1.78 -15.67
N ARG A 153 0.74 0.78 -14.97
CA ARG A 153 0.00 -0.14 -14.08
C ARG A 153 0.01 0.31 -12.63
N PHE A 154 0.95 1.19 -12.22
CA PHE A 154 1.12 1.65 -10.83
C PHE A 154 0.55 3.05 -10.63
N TYR A 155 -0.28 3.20 -9.59
CA TYR A 155 -1.02 4.43 -9.29
C TYR A 155 -0.68 5.01 -7.91
N PHE A 156 -0.03 4.23 -7.04
CA PHE A 156 0.23 4.59 -5.66
C PHE A 156 1.62 4.12 -5.24
N LEU A 157 2.38 4.99 -4.59
CA LEU A 157 3.64 4.65 -3.92
C LEU A 157 3.62 5.20 -2.50
N LYS A 158 3.63 4.32 -1.51
CA LYS A 158 3.86 4.70 -0.11
C LYS A 158 5.35 4.69 0.16
N ASP A 159 5.93 5.89 0.18
CA ASP A 159 7.34 6.12 0.47
C ASP A 159 7.60 6.06 1.98
N THR A 160 8.66 5.36 2.37
CA THR A 160 9.12 5.26 3.76
C THR A 160 10.63 5.52 3.91
N CYS A 161 11.27 6.09 2.89
CA CYS A 161 12.72 6.32 2.92
C CYS A 161 13.15 7.30 4.02
N CYS A 162 12.29 8.24 4.41
CA CYS A 162 12.53 9.27 5.43
C CYS A 162 13.64 10.27 5.03
N ASP A 163 13.89 10.43 3.74
CA ASP A 163 14.94 11.28 3.19
C ASP A 163 14.33 12.24 2.15
N ALA A 164 14.46 13.56 2.39
CA ALA A 164 13.82 14.57 1.56
C ALA A 164 14.40 14.63 0.14
N ASP A 165 15.69 14.36 -0.03
CA ASP A 165 16.33 14.40 -1.35
C ASP A 165 15.92 13.19 -2.20
N GLN A 166 15.85 11.99 -1.60
CA GLN A 166 15.34 10.80 -2.27
C GLN A 166 13.85 10.95 -2.63
N ILE A 167 13.04 11.54 -1.75
CA ILE A 167 11.63 11.83 -2.05
C ILE A 167 11.52 12.77 -3.25
N ARG A 168 12.32 13.83 -3.29
CA ARG A 168 12.34 14.82 -4.39
C ARG A 168 12.73 14.16 -5.73
N GLU A 169 13.73 13.27 -5.72
CA GLU A 169 14.13 12.51 -6.90
C GLU A 169 12.99 11.64 -7.42
N LYS A 170 12.33 10.87 -6.55
CA LYS A 170 11.16 10.05 -6.93
C LYS A 170 10.00 10.91 -7.42
N LEU A 171 9.74 12.07 -6.80
CA LEU A 171 8.70 13.00 -7.25
C LEU A 171 8.96 13.54 -8.65
N ALA A 172 10.22 13.82 -8.99
CA ALA A 172 10.60 14.24 -10.35
C ALA A 172 10.29 13.14 -11.39
N ILE A 173 10.56 11.88 -11.05
CA ILE A 173 10.25 10.71 -11.89
C ILE A 173 8.74 10.50 -12.02
N CYS A 174 7.99 10.63 -10.93
CA CYS A 174 6.54 10.44 -10.92
C CYS A 174 5.75 11.56 -11.60
N LYS A 175 6.42 12.67 -11.91
CA LYS A 175 5.79 13.83 -12.53
C LYS A 175 5.15 13.46 -13.87
N ASP A 176 3.94 13.91 -14.09
CA ASP A 176 3.16 13.66 -15.31
C ASP A 176 2.87 12.18 -15.60
N THR A 177 3.01 11.30 -14.59
CA THR A 177 2.66 9.88 -14.66
C THR A 177 1.43 9.54 -13.82
N HIS A 178 0.95 8.29 -13.92
CA HIS A 178 -0.12 7.79 -13.04
C HIS A 178 0.36 7.47 -11.63
N LEU A 179 1.66 7.23 -11.43
CA LEU A 179 2.23 6.87 -10.14
C LEU A 179 2.27 8.10 -9.21
N LYS A 180 1.53 8.06 -8.12
CA LYS A 180 1.43 9.13 -7.13
C LYS A 180 2.13 8.74 -5.85
N LEU A 181 3.07 9.58 -5.40
CA LEU A 181 3.83 9.36 -4.18
C LEU A 181 3.10 9.93 -2.96
N TYR A 182 2.96 9.08 -1.94
CA TYR A 182 2.44 9.42 -0.61
C TYR A 182 3.55 9.23 0.42
N ASN A 183 3.87 10.28 1.17
CA ASN A 183 4.88 10.22 2.21
C ASN A 183 4.32 9.55 3.48
N ALA A 184 5.05 8.64 4.09
CA ALA A 184 4.68 8.00 5.36
C ALA A 184 5.37 8.66 6.58
N ASN A 185 6.35 9.56 6.37
CA ASN A 185 7.16 10.16 7.42
C ASN A 185 6.68 11.60 7.72
N THR A 186 6.38 11.88 8.98
CA THR A 186 5.89 13.20 9.40
C THR A 186 6.97 14.27 9.39
N ALA A 187 8.24 13.91 9.61
CA ALA A 187 9.33 14.88 9.67
C ALA A 187 9.64 15.51 8.30
N THR A 188 9.48 14.75 7.22
CA THR A 188 9.70 15.22 5.84
C THR A 188 8.39 15.59 5.11
N LEU A 189 7.22 15.48 5.79
CA LEU A 189 5.92 15.65 5.13
C LEU A 189 5.72 17.02 4.52
N LEU A 190 5.93 18.08 5.28
CA LEU A 190 5.69 19.45 4.80
C LEU A 190 6.54 19.79 3.57
N GLU A 191 7.79 19.36 3.57
CA GLU A 191 8.71 19.56 2.47
C GLU A 191 8.27 18.77 1.25
N SER A 192 7.98 17.48 1.42
CA SER A 192 7.51 16.63 0.31
C SER A 192 6.20 17.14 -0.33
N LEU A 193 5.26 17.67 0.47
CA LEU A 193 4.03 18.26 -0.08
C LEU A 193 4.31 19.52 -0.91
N LYS A 194 5.27 20.35 -0.50
CA LYS A 194 5.71 21.52 -1.29
C LYS A 194 6.39 21.11 -2.59
N ASP A 195 7.08 19.97 -2.56
CA ASP A 195 7.77 19.38 -3.73
C ASP A 195 6.83 18.59 -4.65
N GLY A 196 5.54 18.44 -4.28
CA GLY A 196 4.51 17.83 -5.11
C GLY A 196 4.09 16.42 -4.74
N ALA A 197 4.40 15.94 -3.53
CA ALA A 197 3.84 14.69 -3.02
C ALA A 197 2.31 14.78 -2.96
N TYR A 198 1.65 13.66 -3.27
CA TYR A 198 0.20 13.63 -3.42
C TYR A 198 -0.54 13.64 -2.07
N GLY A 199 0.12 13.18 -1.01
CA GLY A 199 -0.47 13.17 0.32
C GLY A 199 0.36 12.44 1.36
N TYR A 200 -0.28 12.18 2.50
CA TYR A 200 0.28 11.48 3.64
C TYR A 200 -0.36 10.10 3.82
N CYS A 201 0.47 9.06 3.95
CA CYS A 201 0.02 7.70 4.26
C CYS A 201 0.85 7.11 5.42
N GLY A 202 0.80 7.75 6.58
CA GLY A 202 1.60 7.40 7.75
C GLY A 202 0.78 6.92 8.94
N VAL A 203 1.48 6.34 9.93
CA VAL A 203 0.87 5.76 11.13
C VAL A 203 0.04 6.77 11.93
N MET A 204 0.49 8.03 12.00
CA MET A 204 -0.19 9.06 12.78
C MET A 204 -1.59 9.42 12.25
N ALA A 205 -1.87 9.19 10.95
CA ALA A 205 -3.21 9.35 10.40
C ALA A 205 -4.24 8.39 11.00
N ASN A 206 -3.81 7.28 11.60
CA ASN A 206 -4.72 6.38 12.34
C ASN A 206 -5.27 7.01 13.64
N MET A 207 -4.61 8.02 14.17
CA MET A 207 -5.00 8.67 15.44
C MET A 207 -5.45 10.11 15.24
N HIS A 208 -4.88 10.78 14.26
CA HIS A 208 -5.11 12.22 14.02
C HIS A 208 -5.40 12.53 12.55
N PRO A 209 -6.42 11.89 11.90
CA PRO A 209 -6.67 12.07 10.47
C PRO A 209 -6.91 13.54 10.11
N ARG A 210 -7.62 14.31 10.93
CA ARG A 210 -7.88 15.74 10.69
C ARG A 210 -6.63 16.62 10.65
N LEU A 211 -5.54 16.19 11.28
CA LEU A 211 -4.28 16.94 11.28
C LEU A 211 -3.56 16.84 9.92
N TYR A 212 -3.79 15.75 9.20
CA TYR A 212 -3.09 15.41 7.96
C TYR A 212 -3.95 15.59 6.70
N ARG A 213 -5.05 16.31 6.83
CA ARG A 213 -5.96 16.66 5.74
C ARG A 213 -5.53 17.95 5.02
#